data_fcc758cce0f6ed666f72ef73916b85a4
#
_entry.id   fcc758cce0f6ed666f72ef73916b85a4
#
_cell.length_a   1.000
_cell.length_b   1.000
_cell.length_c   1.000
_cell.angle_alpha   90.00
_cell.angle_beta   90.00
_cell.angle_gamma   90.00
#
_symmetry.space_group_name_H-M   'P 1'
#
loop_
_entity.id
_entity.type
_entity.pdbx_description
1 polymer ?
#
loop_
_entity_poly.entity_id
_entity_poly.type
_entity_poly.pdbx_seq_one_letter_code
_entity_poly.pdbx_strand_id
1 'polypeptide(L)'
;LVGSEMCIRDRVNTMKISVEDFLKISPFKLTPIPWIENGFYYSEDDKPAKHPYYFAGLYYIQEPSAMTPANVLPVEEGDIVFDMCAAPGGKSTELGAKLNGSGLLVTNDISNSRAKALLKNVEVFGIPNVYVVSEDPKNIQPGFNEFFDKILIDAPCSGEGMFRKDNKLIKSWEKTGPEFYAKIQRDIILTGADMLKPGGKMLYSTCTFSKLEDEETVRHLLINRPDMHLIDLKHYDGFSSGFTYDDELKNMHLEKTVRIFPHKMEGEGHFVVLFEKKSDGETPFKGHGIIHKQKNTKLALSLIHISEPTRH
;
A
#
# COMPACT_ATOMS: atom_id res chain seq x y z
N LEU A 1 16.94 26.07 -3.20
CA LEU A 1 16.91 25.23 -2.00
C LEU A 1 15.88 25.87 -1.07
N VAL A 2 14.63 25.51 -1.23
CA VAL A 2 13.56 25.85 -0.29
C VAL A 2 13.79 24.98 0.93
N GLY A 3 13.88 25.59 2.12
CA GLY A 3 14.14 24.92 3.37
C GLY A 3 13.16 23.79 3.60
N SER A 4 13.67 22.61 3.96
CA SER A 4 12.89 21.43 4.28
C SER A 4 12.29 21.58 5.69
N GLU A 5 11.31 22.44 5.83
CA GLU A 5 10.42 22.35 6.97
C GLU A 5 9.49 21.18 6.68
N MET A 6 9.55 20.16 7.55
CA MET A 6 8.73 18.96 7.41
C MET A 6 7.28 19.34 7.65
N CYS A 7 6.55 19.71 6.58
CA CYS A 7 5.12 19.88 6.70
C CYS A 7 4.52 18.61 7.24
N ILE A 8 3.89 18.67 8.41
CA ILE A 8 3.19 17.55 9.02
C ILE A 8 1.90 17.35 8.23
N ARG A 9 1.55 16.10 7.97
CA ARG A 9 0.40 15.73 7.12
C ARG A 9 -0.35 14.58 7.73
N ASP A 10 -1.66 14.55 7.56
CA ASP A 10 -2.49 13.45 8.00
C ASP A 10 -3.51 13.01 6.96
N ARG A 11 -4.14 11.91 7.28
CA ARG A 11 -5.26 11.36 6.56
C ARG A 11 -6.36 11.00 7.57
N VAL A 12 -7.54 11.58 7.38
CA VAL A 12 -8.71 11.35 8.24
C VAL A 12 -9.14 9.88 8.17
N ASN A 13 -9.46 9.31 9.32
CA ASN A 13 -10.03 7.97 9.44
C ASN A 13 -11.53 7.99 9.20
N THR A 14 -11.93 7.75 7.97
CA THR A 14 -13.34 7.80 7.56
C THR A 14 -14.21 6.69 8.15
N MET A 15 -13.62 5.66 8.76
CA MET A 15 -14.35 4.69 9.59
C MET A 15 -14.95 5.28 10.86
N LYS A 16 -14.31 6.33 11.43
CA LYS A 16 -14.70 6.92 12.70
C LYS A 16 -15.41 8.25 12.57
N ILE A 17 -15.07 9.03 11.55
CA ILE A 17 -15.60 10.37 11.36
C ILE A 17 -15.56 10.76 9.89
N SER A 18 -16.61 11.41 9.40
CA SER A 18 -16.58 11.98 8.05
C SER A 18 -15.55 13.11 7.96
N VAL A 19 -15.02 13.33 6.75
CA VAL A 19 -14.09 14.45 6.52
C VAL A 19 -14.74 15.79 6.90
N GLU A 20 -16.01 15.98 6.53
CA GLU A 20 -16.78 17.19 6.85
C GLU A 20 -16.87 17.43 8.35
N ASP A 21 -17.21 16.40 9.13
CA ASP A 21 -17.32 16.53 10.60
C ASP A 21 -15.95 16.68 11.27
N PHE A 22 -14.91 16.01 10.74
CA PHE A 22 -13.55 16.22 11.21
C PHE A 22 -13.10 17.68 11.04
N LEU A 23 -13.39 18.30 9.91
CA LEU A 23 -13.06 19.71 9.66
C LEU A 23 -13.78 20.67 10.62
N LYS A 24 -15.01 20.34 11.07
CA LYS A 24 -15.75 21.15 12.05
C LYS A 24 -15.13 21.11 13.44
N ILE A 25 -14.54 19.97 13.84
CA ILE A 25 -13.99 19.79 15.20
C ILE A 25 -12.48 19.94 15.27
N SER A 26 -11.78 19.98 14.11
CA SER A 26 -10.33 20.08 14.08
C SER A 26 -9.83 21.38 14.68
N PRO A 27 -8.89 21.31 15.63
CA PRO A 27 -8.26 22.51 16.18
C PRO A 27 -7.15 23.06 15.28
N PHE A 28 -6.83 22.38 14.17
CA PHE A 28 -5.71 22.65 13.29
C PHE A 28 -6.14 23.44 12.07
N LYS A 29 -5.20 24.21 11.51
CA LYS A 29 -5.37 24.87 10.22
C LYS A 29 -5.00 23.89 9.12
N LEU A 30 -6.00 23.31 8.48
CA LEU A 30 -5.87 22.25 7.48
C LEU A 30 -5.95 22.80 6.05
N THR A 31 -5.04 22.34 5.18
CA THR A 31 -5.08 22.59 3.74
C THR A 31 -5.22 21.25 3.01
N PRO A 32 -6.22 21.07 2.12
CA PRO A 32 -6.41 19.79 1.43
C PRO A 32 -5.21 19.38 0.58
N ILE A 33 -4.89 18.07 0.55
CA ILE A 33 -3.97 17.49 -0.41
C ILE A 33 -4.74 17.25 -1.71
N PRO A 34 -4.36 17.86 -2.86
CA PRO A 34 -5.20 17.87 -4.06
C PRO A 34 -5.58 16.51 -4.64
N TRP A 35 -4.81 15.47 -4.35
CA TRP A 35 -5.03 14.11 -4.88
C TRP A 35 -5.42 13.08 -3.81
N ILE A 36 -5.65 13.51 -2.56
CA ILE A 36 -6.09 12.65 -1.45
C ILE A 36 -7.34 13.26 -0.82
N GLU A 37 -8.50 12.65 -1.06
CA GLU A 37 -9.80 13.21 -0.65
C GLU A 37 -9.92 13.45 0.86
N ASN A 38 -9.31 12.60 1.67
CA ASN A 38 -9.31 12.66 3.12
C ASN A 38 -7.95 13.11 3.72
N GLY A 39 -7.05 13.63 2.88
CA GLY A 39 -5.70 14.04 3.26
C GLY A 39 -5.53 15.55 3.39
N PHE A 40 -4.75 15.97 4.42
CA PHE A 40 -4.54 17.38 4.71
C PHE A 40 -3.09 17.68 5.08
N TYR A 41 -2.63 18.88 4.71
CA TYR A 41 -1.42 19.50 5.26
C TYR A 41 -1.77 20.28 6.52
N TYR A 42 -0.86 20.28 7.49
CA TYR A 42 -0.92 21.09 8.70
C TYR A 42 -0.07 22.36 8.59
N SER A 43 -0.37 23.33 9.44
CA SER A 43 0.54 24.44 9.71
C SER A 43 1.79 23.92 10.44
N GLU A 44 2.93 24.58 10.21
CA GLU A 44 4.22 24.24 10.86
C GLU A 44 4.18 24.30 12.38
N ASP A 45 3.34 25.15 12.94
CA ASP A 45 3.17 25.33 14.39
C ASP A 45 2.33 24.20 15.03
N ASP A 46 1.60 23.43 14.24
CA ASP A 46 0.74 22.37 14.71
C ASP A 46 1.54 21.14 15.17
N LYS A 47 1.05 20.47 16.22
CA LYS A 47 1.65 19.26 16.79
C LYS A 47 0.65 18.11 16.84
N PRO A 48 0.17 17.63 15.66
CA PRO A 48 -0.91 16.65 15.60
C PRO A 48 -0.58 15.34 16.32
N ALA A 49 0.68 14.89 16.31
CA ALA A 49 1.10 13.67 17.02
C ALA A 49 0.92 13.73 18.56
N LYS A 50 0.69 14.91 19.12
CA LYS A 50 0.46 15.10 20.57
C LYS A 50 -1.01 15.31 20.92
N HIS A 51 -1.88 15.44 19.91
CA HIS A 51 -3.29 15.75 20.15
C HIS A 51 -4.09 14.50 20.52
N PRO A 52 -5.09 14.58 21.42
CA PRO A 52 -5.95 13.45 21.79
C PRO A 52 -6.58 12.71 20.60
N TYR A 53 -6.94 13.42 19.54
CA TYR A 53 -7.52 12.83 18.32
C TYR A 53 -6.58 11.85 17.58
N TYR A 54 -5.26 12.07 17.67
CA TYR A 54 -4.28 11.11 17.19
C TYR A 54 -4.36 9.79 17.95
N PHE A 55 -4.39 9.86 19.27
CA PHE A 55 -4.51 8.67 20.14
C PHE A 55 -5.87 7.98 20.01
N ALA A 56 -6.91 8.75 19.71
CA ALA A 56 -8.24 8.22 19.38
C ALA A 56 -8.33 7.61 17.99
N GLY A 57 -7.28 7.72 17.17
CA GLY A 57 -7.24 7.19 15.80
C GLY A 57 -8.20 7.89 14.84
N LEU A 58 -8.45 9.20 15.01
CA LEU A 58 -9.27 9.97 14.09
C LEU A 58 -8.51 10.34 12.80
N TYR A 59 -7.20 10.28 12.81
CA TYR A 59 -6.34 10.48 11.65
C TYR A 59 -5.03 9.70 11.78
N TYR A 60 -4.40 9.46 10.64
CA TYR A 60 -3.08 8.82 10.52
C TYR A 60 -2.07 9.82 9.95
N ILE A 61 -0.95 10.03 10.65
CA ILE A 61 0.13 10.90 10.17
C ILE A 61 0.94 10.14 9.13
N GLN A 62 0.89 10.60 7.90
CA GLN A 62 1.55 9.96 6.77
C GLN A 62 2.02 11.01 5.75
N GLU A 63 3.08 10.73 5.07
CA GLU A 63 3.61 11.53 3.97
C GLU A 63 2.70 11.43 2.73
N PRO A 64 2.40 12.52 1.99
CA PRO A 64 1.38 12.53 0.93
C PRO A 64 1.66 11.56 -0.22
N SER A 65 2.92 11.43 -0.67
CA SER A 65 3.22 10.46 -1.73
C SER A 65 2.99 9.02 -1.27
N ALA A 66 3.24 8.72 0.03
CA ALA A 66 2.94 7.42 0.61
C ALA A 66 1.44 7.15 0.87
N MET A 67 0.58 8.19 0.88
CA MET A 67 -0.87 8.02 0.91
C MET A 67 -1.41 7.56 -0.45
N THR A 68 -0.76 7.95 -1.55
CA THR A 68 -1.23 7.75 -2.92
C THR A 68 -1.57 6.29 -3.24
N PRO A 69 -0.73 5.27 -2.94
CA PRO A 69 -1.03 3.89 -3.32
C PRO A 69 -2.38 3.37 -2.81
N ALA A 70 -2.65 3.50 -1.52
CA ALA A 70 -3.91 3.05 -0.95
C ALA A 70 -5.11 3.90 -1.40
N ASN A 71 -4.88 5.18 -1.71
CA ASN A 71 -5.92 6.08 -2.19
C ASN A 71 -6.37 5.71 -3.61
N VAL A 72 -5.42 5.44 -4.53
CA VAL A 72 -5.74 5.16 -5.94
C VAL A 72 -6.16 3.72 -6.21
N LEU A 73 -5.84 2.75 -5.35
CA LEU A 73 -6.39 1.39 -5.47
C LEU A 73 -7.91 1.44 -5.28
N PRO A 74 -8.71 1.04 -6.30
CA PRO A 74 -10.15 1.18 -6.28
C PRO A 74 -10.80 0.04 -5.47
N VAL A 75 -10.68 0.12 -4.14
CA VAL A 75 -11.32 -0.79 -3.19
C VAL A 75 -12.77 -0.41 -3.01
N GLU A 76 -13.66 -1.39 -3.06
CA GLU A 76 -15.10 -1.26 -2.87
C GLU A 76 -15.56 -2.06 -1.64
N GLU A 77 -16.71 -1.70 -1.08
CA GLU A 77 -17.32 -2.46 0.00
C GLU A 77 -17.59 -3.90 -0.45
N GLY A 78 -17.18 -4.87 0.39
CA GLY A 78 -17.32 -6.30 0.09
C GLY A 78 -16.11 -6.94 -0.58
N ASP A 79 -15.13 -6.17 -1.04
CA ASP A 79 -13.89 -6.72 -1.61
C ASP A 79 -13.10 -7.55 -0.59
N ILE A 80 -12.39 -8.54 -1.10
CA ILE A 80 -11.33 -9.26 -0.38
C ILE A 80 -9.99 -8.64 -0.78
N VAL A 81 -9.37 -7.93 0.15
CA VAL A 81 -8.18 -7.11 -0.10
C VAL A 81 -6.95 -7.69 0.60
N PHE A 82 -5.80 -7.70 -0.07
CA PHE A 82 -4.52 -8.08 0.50
C PHE A 82 -3.51 -6.92 0.45
N ASP A 83 -3.00 -6.51 1.62
CA ASP A 83 -1.86 -5.61 1.75
C ASP A 83 -0.62 -6.45 2.07
N MET A 84 0.23 -6.69 1.06
CA MET A 84 1.27 -7.73 1.12
C MET A 84 2.50 -7.33 1.94
N CYS A 85 2.82 -6.01 1.99
CA CYS A 85 3.99 -5.45 2.67
C CYS A 85 3.56 -4.30 3.58
N ALA A 86 2.65 -4.58 4.51
CA ALA A 86 1.74 -3.63 5.10
C ALA A 86 2.32 -2.70 6.19
N ALA A 87 3.33 -3.18 6.94
CA ALA A 87 3.78 -2.45 8.11
C ALA A 87 4.46 -1.10 7.79
N PRO A 88 4.17 -0.07 8.56
CA PRO A 88 3.49 -0.05 9.87
C PRO A 88 1.96 0.06 9.84
N GLY A 89 1.28 0.03 8.68
CA GLY A 89 -0.17 0.00 8.57
C GLY A 89 -0.83 1.26 8.03
N GLY A 90 -0.06 2.25 7.59
CA GLY A 90 -0.62 3.49 7.03
C GLY A 90 -1.47 3.26 5.78
N LYS A 91 -1.11 2.31 4.93
CA LYS A 91 -1.88 1.92 3.76
C LYS A 91 -3.03 0.99 4.14
N SER A 92 -2.78 -0.01 5.00
CA SER A 92 -3.81 -0.92 5.50
C SER A 92 -4.99 -0.20 6.15
N THR A 93 -4.73 0.86 6.93
CA THR A 93 -5.80 1.63 7.59
C THR A 93 -6.69 2.37 6.59
N GLU A 94 -6.16 2.79 5.45
CA GLU A 94 -6.96 3.36 4.36
C GLU A 94 -7.78 2.30 3.62
N LEU A 95 -7.15 1.16 3.29
CA LEU A 95 -7.86 0.04 2.65
C LEU A 95 -9.01 -0.44 3.54
N GLY A 96 -8.78 -0.58 4.85
CA GLY A 96 -9.82 -0.93 5.82
C GLY A 96 -10.94 0.11 5.90
N ALA A 97 -10.60 1.40 5.83
CA ALA A 97 -11.58 2.47 5.81
C ALA A 97 -12.48 2.42 4.56
N LYS A 98 -11.90 2.15 3.38
CA LYS A 98 -12.66 1.96 2.13
C LYS A 98 -13.60 0.75 2.17
N LEU A 99 -13.21 -0.33 2.84
CA LEU A 99 -14.06 -1.50 3.04
C LEU A 99 -15.27 -1.22 3.94
N ASN A 100 -15.22 -0.18 4.74
CA ASN A 100 -16.33 0.27 5.60
C ASN A 100 -16.96 -0.86 6.44
N GLY A 101 -16.11 -1.76 6.99
CA GLY A 101 -16.56 -2.91 7.78
C GLY A 101 -17.14 -4.08 6.98
N SER A 102 -17.15 -3.99 5.64
CA SER A 102 -17.63 -5.05 4.73
C SER A 102 -16.45 -5.75 4.04
N GLY A 103 -16.62 -6.99 3.57
CA GLY A 103 -15.54 -7.75 2.93
C GLY A 103 -14.47 -8.22 3.92
N LEU A 104 -13.22 -8.29 3.45
CA LEU A 104 -12.09 -8.80 4.23
C LEU A 104 -10.81 -8.05 3.89
N LEU A 105 -10.06 -7.60 4.89
CA LEU A 105 -8.70 -7.12 4.74
C LEU A 105 -7.71 -8.13 5.32
N VAL A 106 -6.81 -8.64 4.52
CA VAL A 106 -5.63 -9.39 4.98
C VAL A 106 -4.42 -8.48 4.87
N THR A 107 -3.65 -8.36 5.93
CA THR A 107 -2.45 -7.53 5.97
C THR A 107 -1.26 -8.36 6.39
N ASN A 108 -0.13 -8.22 5.72
CA ASN A 108 1.05 -9.02 6.00
C ASN A 108 2.32 -8.17 6.09
N ASP A 109 3.22 -8.57 6.96
CA ASP A 109 4.61 -8.13 6.93
C ASP A 109 5.51 -9.28 7.37
N ILE A 110 6.57 -9.56 6.59
CA ILE A 110 7.51 -10.66 6.87
C ILE A 110 8.20 -10.50 8.24
N SER A 111 8.32 -9.29 8.74
CA SER A 111 8.93 -8.98 10.04
C SER A 111 7.89 -9.02 11.16
N ASN A 112 7.98 -9.98 12.05
CA ASN A 112 7.10 -10.11 13.21
C ASN A 112 7.06 -8.85 14.09
N SER A 113 8.19 -8.18 14.28
CA SER A 113 8.23 -6.94 15.05
C SER A 113 7.47 -5.81 14.36
N ARG A 114 7.53 -5.72 13.02
CA ARG A 114 6.77 -4.75 12.24
C ARG A 114 5.30 -5.11 12.19
N ALA A 115 4.95 -6.40 12.08
CA ALA A 115 3.56 -6.88 12.13
C ALA A 115 2.86 -6.54 13.46
N LYS A 116 3.58 -6.52 14.59
CA LYS A 116 3.04 -6.03 15.87
C LYS A 116 2.69 -4.54 15.85
N ALA A 117 3.50 -3.72 15.19
CA ALA A 117 3.19 -2.29 15.03
C ALA A 117 1.99 -2.09 14.09
N LEU A 118 1.90 -2.88 13.03
CA LEU A 118 0.76 -2.94 12.13
C LEU A 118 -0.54 -3.28 12.88
N LEU A 119 -0.53 -4.36 13.68
CA LEU A 119 -1.68 -4.77 14.50
C LEU A 119 -2.16 -3.63 15.40
N LYS A 120 -1.25 -2.98 16.14
CA LYS A 120 -1.58 -1.84 17.00
C LYS A 120 -2.27 -0.72 16.22
N ASN A 121 -1.78 -0.38 15.03
CA ASN A 121 -2.37 0.70 14.23
C ASN A 121 -3.77 0.32 13.72
N VAL A 122 -3.95 -0.92 13.28
CA VAL A 122 -5.26 -1.44 12.84
C VAL A 122 -6.28 -1.42 13.98
N GLU A 123 -5.88 -1.81 15.20
CA GLU A 123 -6.72 -1.76 16.40
C GLU A 123 -7.10 -0.33 16.77
N VAL A 124 -6.12 0.60 16.80
CA VAL A 124 -6.37 2.03 17.08
C VAL A 124 -7.33 2.64 16.07
N PHE A 125 -7.25 2.22 14.79
CA PHE A 125 -8.14 2.70 13.73
C PHE A 125 -9.52 2.06 13.78
N GLY A 126 -9.67 0.93 14.48
CA GLY A 126 -10.95 0.25 14.66
C GLY A 126 -11.41 -0.52 13.42
N ILE A 127 -10.49 -1.09 12.64
CA ILE A 127 -10.83 -1.90 11.47
C ILE A 127 -11.34 -3.27 11.93
N PRO A 128 -12.64 -3.61 11.74
CA PRO A 128 -13.22 -4.80 12.37
C PRO A 128 -12.98 -6.09 11.59
N ASN A 129 -12.79 -6.01 10.28
CA ASN A 129 -12.73 -7.13 9.33
C ASN A 129 -11.31 -7.35 8.79
N VAL A 130 -10.31 -7.39 9.68
CA VAL A 130 -8.90 -7.50 9.31
C VAL A 130 -8.23 -8.72 9.94
N TYR A 131 -7.36 -9.36 9.15
CA TYR A 131 -6.40 -10.37 9.64
C TYR A 131 -4.98 -9.85 9.42
N VAL A 132 -4.19 -9.87 10.50
CA VAL A 132 -2.77 -9.50 10.46
C VAL A 132 -1.94 -10.78 10.45
N VAL A 133 -1.11 -10.93 9.43
CA VAL A 133 -0.25 -12.10 9.21
C VAL A 133 1.22 -11.66 9.28
N SER A 134 2.11 -12.54 9.67
CA SER A 134 3.56 -12.32 9.62
C SER A 134 4.24 -13.51 8.98
N GLU A 135 4.31 -13.52 7.64
CA GLU A 135 4.83 -14.64 6.87
C GLU A 135 5.45 -14.18 5.54
N ASP A 136 6.33 -15.01 4.96
CA ASP A 136 6.76 -14.81 3.57
C ASP A 136 5.56 -14.99 2.63
N PRO A 137 5.27 -14.03 1.73
CA PRO A 137 4.18 -14.14 0.77
C PRO A 137 4.18 -15.45 -0.05
N LYS A 138 5.35 -16.01 -0.35
CA LYS A 138 5.49 -17.32 -1.03
C LYS A 138 4.88 -18.47 -0.24
N ASN A 139 4.88 -18.40 1.09
CA ASN A 139 4.29 -19.41 1.95
C ASN A 139 2.77 -19.24 2.08
N ILE A 140 2.27 -18.02 1.89
CA ILE A 140 0.85 -17.71 1.91
C ILE A 140 0.18 -18.11 0.59
N GLN A 141 0.84 -17.85 -0.54
CA GLN A 141 0.30 -17.98 -1.89
C GLN A 141 -0.38 -19.32 -2.19
N PRO A 142 0.15 -20.51 -1.82
CA PRO A 142 -0.51 -21.78 -2.17
C PRO A 142 -1.93 -21.97 -1.63
N GLY A 143 -2.27 -21.25 -0.54
CA GLY A 143 -3.61 -21.26 0.05
C GLY A 143 -4.56 -20.21 -0.50
N PHE A 144 -4.06 -19.26 -1.29
CA PHE A 144 -4.78 -18.06 -1.70
C PHE A 144 -4.64 -17.74 -3.20
N ASN A 145 -4.40 -18.75 -4.04
CA ASN A 145 -4.39 -18.56 -5.49
C ASN A 145 -5.75 -18.03 -5.97
N GLU A 146 -5.72 -16.97 -6.77
CA GLU A 146 -6.91 -16.30 -7.33
C GLU A 146 -8.00 -16.00 -6.28
N PHE A 147 -7.57 -15.55 -5.11
CA PHE A 147 -8.45 -15.35 -3.96
C PHE A 147 -8.84 -13.88 -3.73
N PHE A 148 -7.93 -12.94 -3.99
CA PHE A 148 -8.12 -11.53 -3.67
C PHE A 148 -8.70 -10.74 -4.84
N ASP A 149 -9.66 -9.86 -4.54
CA ASP A 149 -10.22 -8.91 -5.51
C ASP A 149 -9.26 -7.74 -5.76
N LYS A 150 -8.57 -7.32 -4.70
CA LYS A 150 -7.57 -6.23 -4.74
C LYS A 150 -6.31 -6.62 -3.98
N ILE A 151 -5.16 -6.28 -4.54
CA ILE A 151 -3.86 -6.48 -3.88
C ILE A 151 -3.08 -5.15 -3.91
N LEU A 152 -2.54 -4.78 -2.76
CA LEU A 152 -1.56 -3.70 -2.62
C LEU A 152 -0.19 -4.30 -2.33
N ILE A 153 0.81 -3.91 -3.11
CA ILE A 153 2.22 -4.24 -2.91
C ILE A 153 2.99 -2.93 -2.78
N ASP A 154 3.12 -2.43 -1.55
CA ASP A 154 4.08 -1.36 -1.26
C ASP A 154 5.42 -2.00 -0.96
N ALA A 155 6.19 -2.24 -2.02
CA ALA A 155 7.31 -3.17 -1.99
C ALA A 155 8.49 -2.67 -1.14
N PRO A 156 9.22 -3.58 -0.46
CA PRO A 156 10.51 -3.24 0.10
C PRO A 156 11.42 -2.75 -1.04
N CYS A 157 12.07 -1.60 -0.85
CA CYS A 157 12.85 -0.93 -1.88
C CYS A 157 14.09 -0.25 -1.29
N SER A 158 14.96 0.27 -2.16
CA SER A 158 16.17 1.00 -1.77
C SER A 158 15.89 2.31 -1.04
N GLY A 159 14.67 2.87 -1.19
CA GLY A 159 14.16 3.95 -0.37
C GLY A 159 14.72 5.35 -0.67
N GLU A 160 15.15 5.62 -1.90
CA GLU A 160 15.75 6.91 -2.30
C GLU A 160 14.85 8.11 -1.99
N GLY A 161 13.53 7.97 -2.14
CA GLY A 161 12.55 8.99 -1.80
C GLY A 161 12.51 9.33 -0.30
N MET A 162 13.10 8.50 0.56
CA MET A 162 13.12 8.71 2.00
C MET A 162 14.43 9.31 2.54
N PHE A 163 15.42 9.57 1.68
CA PHE A 163 16.75 10.04 2.11
C PHE A 163 16.70 11.38 2.86
N ARG A 164 15.77 12.28 2.50
CA ARG A 164 15.60 13.55 3.21
C ARG A 164 15.08 13.36 4.63
N LYS A 165 14.30 12.29 4.87
CA LYS A 165 13.69 11.98 6.16
C LYS A 165 14.63 11.22 7.08
N ASP A 166 15.41 10.29 6.54
CA ASP A 166 16.35 9.46 7.30
C ASP A 166 17.66 9.22 6.54
N ASN A 167 18.69 10.00 6.89
CA ASN A 167 20.02 9.89 6.30
C ASN A 167 20.70 8.53 6.53
N LYS A 168 20.20 7.70 7.46
CA LYS A 168 20.73 6.35 7.67
C LYS A 168 20.41 5.43 6.50
N LEU A 169 19.35 5.73 5.74
CA LEU A 169 18.98 4.99 4.55
C LEU A 169 20.05 5.09 3.46
N ILE A 170 20.75 6.22 3.35
CA ILE A 170 21.86 6.40 2.40
C ILE A 170 22.94 5.32 2.62
N LYS A 171 23.34 5.09 3.87
CA LYS A 171 24.34 4.05 4.21
C LYS A 171 23.83 2.64 3.91
N SER A 172 22.54 2.39 4.09
CA SER A 172 21.92 1.11 3.73
C SER A 172 21.89 0.93 2.23
N TRP A 173 21.57 1.99 1.48
CA TRP A 173 21.55 2.01 0.04
C TRP A 173 22.93 1.76 -0.57
N GLU A 174 23.99 2.40 -0.05
CA GLU A 174 25.39 2.16 -0.45
C GLU A 174 25.82 0.70 -0.27
N LYS A 175 25.26 0.01 0.72
CA LYS A 175 25.59 -1.37 1.05
C LYS A 175 24.83 -2.40 0.23
N THR A 176 23.53 -2.20 0.07
CA THR A 176 22.63 -3.19 -0.56
C THR A 176 22.23 -2.80 -1.98
N GLY A 177 21.97 -1.52 -2.22
CA GLY A 177 21.61 -0.99 -3.54
C GLY A 177 20.28 -1.47 -4.12
N PRO A 178 19.88 -0.91 -5.27
CA PRO A 178 18.64 -1.27 -5.95
C PRO A 178 18.61 -2.72 -6.46
N GLU A 179 19.75 -3.30 -6.83
CA GLU A 179 19.87 -4.65 -7.38
C GLU A 179 19.39 -5.73 -6.40
N PHE A 180 19.61 -5.51 -5.11
CA PHE A 180 19.15 -6.41 -4.07
C PHE A 180 17.62 -6.42 -3.98
N TYR A 181 17.02 -5.23 -3.94
CA TYR A 181 15.57 -5.08 -3.80
C TYR A 181 14.82 -5.49 -5.07
N ALA A 182 15.35 -5.19 -6.24
CA ALA A 182 14.74 -5.58 -7.52
C ALA A 182 14.50 -7.09 -7.63
N LYS A 183 15.41 -7.92 -7.10
CA LYS A 183 15.23 -9.39 -7.07
C LYS A 183 14.02 -9.78 -6.21
N ILE A 184 13.91 -9.19 -5.03
CA ILE A 184 12.79 -9.44 -4.10
C ILE A 184 11.47 -8.98 -4.73
N GLN A 185 11.46 -7.80 -5.34
CA GLN A 185 10.29 -7.19 -5.94
C GLN A 185 9.75 -8.02 -7.13
N ARG A 186 10.65 -8.57 -7.96
CA ARG A 186 10.27 -9.47 -9.06
C ARG A 186 9.57 -10.73 -8.57
N ASP A 187 10.02 -11.30 -7.47
CA ASP A 187 9.37 -12.46 -6.85
C ASP A 187 8.01 -12.09 -6.24
N ILE A 188 7.97 -11.01 -5.48
CA ILE A 188 6.75 -10.54 -4.80
C ILE A 188 5.64 -10.18 -5.79
N ILE A 189 5.96 -9.49 -6.89
CA ILE A 189 4.96 -9.05 -7.85
C ILE A 189 4.33 -10.23 -8.60
N LEU A 190 5.10 -11.26 -8.93
CA LEU A 190 4.57 -12.50 -9.52
C LEU A 190 3.70 -13.26 -8.52
N THR A 191 4.13 -13.37 -7.27
CA THR A 191 3.34 -13.96 -6.17
C THR A 191 2.00 -13.25 -6.02
N GLY A 192 1.98 -11.91 -6.06
CA GLY A 192 0.74 -11.12 -6.05
C GLY A 192 -0.18 -11.42 -7.23
N ALA A 193 0.37 -11.52 -8.43
CA ALA A 193 -0.41 -11.84 -9.63
C ALA A 193 -1.06 -13.24 -9.58
N ASP A 194 -0.39 -14.22 -8.94
CA ASP A 194 -0.96 -15.56 -8.73
C ASP A 194 -2.14 -15.55 -7.75
N MET A 195 -2.06 -14.69 -6.72
CA MET A 195 -3.09 -14.56 -5.69
C MET A 195 -4.27 -13.70 -6.12
N LEU A 196 -4.14 -12.93 -7.20
CA LEU A 196 -5.16 -12.03 -7.73
C LEU A 196 -6.20 -12.80 -8.53
N LYS A 197 -7.50 -12.56 -8.28
CA LYS A 197 -8.60 -13.08 -9.09
C LYS A 197 -8.54 -12.60 -10.54
N PRO A 198 -9.06 -13.35 -11.52
CA PRO A 198 -9.42 -12.80 -12.82
C PRO A 198 -10.36 -11.59 -12.67
N GLY A 199 -10.08 -10.48 -13.36
CA GLY A 199 -10.78 -9.19 -13.19
C GLY A 199 -10.38 -8.40 -11.95
N GLY A 200 -9.54 -8.95 -11.08
CA GLY A 200 -9.00 -8.26 -9.92
C GLY A 200 -7.97 -7.19 -10.28
N LYS A 201 -7.71 -6.29 -9.34
CA LYS A 201 -6.74 -5.19 -9.52
C LYS A 201 -5.61 -5.26 -8.51
N MET A 202 -4.38 -5.08 -9.01
CA MET A 202 -3.17 -5.08 -8.20
C MET A 202 -2.43 -3.75 -8.36
N LEU A 203 -2.13 -3.10 -7.25
CA LEU A 203 -1.31 -1.92 -7.24
C LEU A 203 0.07 -2.26 -6.70
N TYR A 204 1.10 -1.86 -7.46
CA TYR A 204 2.49 -1.92 -7.04
C TYR A 204 3.03 -0.51 -6.81
N SER A 205 3.77 -0.32 -5.74
CA SER A 205 4.41 0.95 -5.41
C SER A 205 5.76 0.76 -4.73
N THR A 206 6.61 1.77 -4.86
CA THR A 206 7.89 1.90 -4.17
C THR A 206 8.12 3.34 -3.75
N CYS A 207 8.97 3.57 -2.77
CA CYS A 207 9.48 4.89 -2.43
C CYS A 207 10.91 5.11 -2.94
N THR A 208 11.26 4.55 -4.11
CA THR A 208 12.55 4.75 -4.78
C THR A 208 12.37 5.49 -6.12
N PHE A 209 13.47 5.89 -6.74
CA PHE A 209 13.51 6.48 -8.09
C PHE A 209 14.28 5.58 -9.07
N SER A 210 14.70 4.41 -8.61
CA SER A 210 15.46 3.44 -9.40
C SER A 210 14.59 2.82 -10.49
N LYS A 211 14.99 2.97 -11.75
CA LYS A 211 14.34 2.30 -12.89
C LYS A 211 14.33 0.77 -12.73
N LEU A 212 15.37 0.22 -12.10
CA LEU A 212 15.51 -1.21 -11.90
C LEU A 212 14.43 -1.78 -10.98
N GLU A 213 14.02 -0.99 -10.00
CA GLU A 213 12.98 -1.36 -9.02
C GLU A 213 11.57 -0.98 -9.49
N ASP A 214 11.44 -0.02 -10.38
CA ASP A 214 10.20 0.54 -10.87
C ASP A 214 9.82 -0.07 -12.24
N GLU A 215 10.23 0.57 -13.34
CA GLU A 215 9.83 0.17 -14.70
C GLU A 215 10.31 -1.24 -15.07
N GLU A 216 11.51 -1.66 -14.65
CA GLU A 216 12.01 -3.00 -14.93
C GLU A 216 11.26 -4.09 -14.16
N THR A 217 10.72 -3.77 -12.98
CA THR A 217 9.84 -4.69 -12.25
C THR A 217 8.49 -4.81 -12.94
N VAL A 218 7.94 -3.70 -13.45
CA VAL A 218 6.73 -3.71 -14.30
C VAL A 218 6.95 -4.53 -15.56
N ARG A 219 8.06 -4.28 -16.28
CA ARG A 219 8.45 -5.06 -17.47
C ARG A 219 8.51 -6.54 -17.14
N HIS A 220 9.16 -6.90 -16.03
CA HIS A 220 9.28 -8.29 -15.61
C HIS A 220 7.91 -8.96 -15.40
N LEU A 221 6.97 -8.26 -14.76
CA LEU A 221 5.61 -8.78 -14.59
C LEU A 221 4.92 -9.01 -15.93
N LEU A 222 4.89 -7.99 -16.79
CA LEU A 222 4.15 -8.05 -18.06
C LEU A 222 4.68 -9.11 -19.04
N ILE A 223 5.99 -9.39 -19.02
CA ILE A 223 6.61 -10.46 -19.82
C ILE A 223 6.21 -11.84 -19.28
N ASN A 224 6.22 -12.03 -17.95
CA ASN A 224 5.96 -13.33 -17.33
C ASN A 224 4.46 -13.61 -17.10
N ARG A 225 3.62 -12.58 -17.14
CA ARG A 225 2.17 -12.66 -16.90
C ARG A 225 1.42 -11.89 -18.01
N PRO A 226 1.23 -12.51 -19.19
CA PRO A 226 0.51 -11.89 -20.31
C PRO A 226 -0.99 -11.71 -20.03
N ASP A 227 -1.48 -12.28 -18.97
CA ASP A 227 -2.83 -12.06 -18.41
C ASP A 227 -2.94 -10.75 -17.61
N MET A 228 -1.83 -10.09 -17.30
CA MET A 228 -1.83 -8.79 -16.62
C MET A 228 -1.71 -7.64 -17.62
N HIS A 229 -2.38 -6.53 -17.37
CA HIS A 229 -2.26 -5.31 -18.16
C HIS A 229 -2.34 -4.05 -17.29
N LEU A 230 -1.82 -2.93 -17.80
CA LEU A 230 -1.80 -1.65 -17.10
C LEU A 230 -3.13 -0.93 -17.23
N ILE A 231 -3.60 -0.36 -16.13
CA ILE A 231 -4.73 0.58 -16.09
C ILE A 231 -4.19 1.99 -15.93
N ASP A 232 -4.84 2.95 -16.58
CA ASP A 232 -4.49 4.36 -16.45
C ASP A 232 -4.76 4.85 -15.02
N LEU A 233 -3.75 5.46 -14.42
CA LEU A 233 -3.90 6.23 -13.20
C LEU A 233 -4.18 7.69 -13.54
N LYS A 234 -5.04 8.32 -12.74
CA LYS A 234 -5.28 9.76 -12.87
C LYS A 234 -4.00 10.52 -12.53
N HIS A 235 -3.55 11.36 -13.48
CA HIS A 235 -2.44 12.27 -13.27
C HIS A 235 -2.95 13.59 -12.67
N TYR A 236 -2.34 14.00 -11.59
CA TYR A 236 -2.55 15.29 -10.97
C TYR A 236 -1.39 16.23 -11.31
N ASP A 237 -1.58 17.51 -11.07
CA ASP A 237 -0.51 18.48 -11.26
C ASP A 237 0.72 18.11 -10.42
N GLY A 238 1.90 18.14 -11.02
CA GLY A 238 3.14 17.66 -10.41
C GLY A 238 3.44 16.17 -10.57
N PHE A 239 2.48 15.31 -10.97
CA PHE A 239 2.75 13.92 -11.30
C PHE A 239 3.47 13.80 -12.64
N SER A 240 4.33 12.80 -12.74
CA SER A 240 5.05 12.46 -13.97
C SER A 240 4.71 11.03 -14.39
N SER A 241 4.74 10.75 -15.69
CA SER A 241 4.66 9.37 -16.20
C SER A 241 5.94 8.60 -15.90
N GLY A 242 5.86 7.28 -15.91
CA GLY A 242 7.02 6.40 -15.87
C GLY A 242 7.93 6.59 -17.08
N PHE A 243 9.16 6.18 -16.93
CA PHE A 243 10.17 6.35 -17.97
C PHE A 243 10.02 5.31 -19.08
N THR A 244 10.05 5.78 -20.33
CA THR A 244 10.01 4.96 -21.56
C THR A 244 11.31 5.13 -22.34
N TYR A 245 12.39 4.54 -21.83
CA TYR A 245 13.74 4.76 -22.38
C TYR A 245 14.13 3.79 -23.52
N ASP A 246 13.26 2.81 -23.83
CA ASP A 246 13.40 1.93 -24.99
C ASP A 246 12.03 1.64 -25.63
N ASP A 247 12.06 1.02 -26.80
CA ASP A 247 10.83 0.76 -27.58
C ASP A 247 9.95 -0.34 -26.96
N GLU A 248 10.52 -1.28 -26.20
CA GLU A 248 9.75 -2.30 -25.49
C GLU A 248 8.89 -1.67 -24.40
N LEU A 249 9.47 -0.79 -23.58
CA LEU A 249 8.73 -0.06 -22.53
C LEU A 249 7.66 0.87 -23.11
N LYS A 250 7.92 1.50 -24.28
CA LYS A 250 6.88 2.28 -24.97
C LYS A 250 5.69 1.42 -25.37
N ASN A 251 5.96 0.22 -25.90
CA ASN A 251 4.91 -0.73 -26.28
C ASN A 251 4.15 -1.33 -25.08
N MET A 252 4.73 -1.28 -23.90
CA MET A 252 4.11 -1.70 -22.62
C MET A 252 3.23 -0.61 -22.00
N HIS A 253 3.15 0.58 -22.59
CA HIS A 253 2.33 1.69 -22.10
C HIS A 253 2.70 2.18 -20.71
N LEU A 254 4.01 2.29 -20.40
CA LEU A 254 4.48 2.75 -19.09
C LEU A 254 4.15 4.21 -18.81
N GLU A 255 3.69 4.97 -19.80
CA GLU A 255 3.12 6.30 -19.58
C GLU A 255 1.89 6.29 -18.67
N LYS A 256 1.24 5.14 -18.48
CA LYS A 256 0.10 4.95 -17.55
C LYS A 256 0.51 4.90 -16.09
N THR A 257 1.79 4.70 -15.79
CA THR A 257 2.31 4.69 -14.43
C THR A 257 2.55 6.12 -13.93
N VAL A 258 2.68 6.28 -12.61
CA VAL A 258 2.89 7.58 -11.98
C VAL A 258 4.21 7.60 -11.22
N ARG A 259 5.00 8.65 -11.45
CA ARG A 259 6.14 9.03 -10.62
C ARG A 259 5.86 10.33 -9.90
N ILE A 260 6.04 10.33 -8.60
CA ILE A 260 5.92 11.50 -7.74
C ILE A 260 7.33 11.93 -7.35
N PHE A 261 7.72 13.16 -7.68
CA PHE A 261 9.04 13.68 -7.39
C PHE A 261 8.99 14.85 -6.41
N PRO A 262 9.89 14.88 -5.40
CA PRO A 262 9.88 15.92 -4.36
C PRO A 262 10.23 17.32 -4.86
N HIS A 263 10.75 17.46 -6.08
CA HIS A 263 11.03 18.75 -6.70
C HIS A 263 9.84 19.32 -7.51
N LYS A 264 8.78 18.53 -7.69
CA LYS A 264 7.56 18.93 -8.43
C LYS A 264 6.36 19.13 -7.52
N MET A 265 6.37 18.55 -6.33
CA MET A 265 5.27 18.65 -5.40
C MET A 265 5.73 18.44 -3.95
N GLU A 266 4.89 18.82 -3.01
CA GLU A 266 5.15 18.62 -1.60
C GLU A 266 4.96 17.14 -1.22
N GLY A 267 6.04 16.38 -1.21
CA GLY A 267 6.10 14.96 -0.90
C GLY A 267 7.54 14.45 -0.90
N GLU A 268 7.75 13.23 -0.44
CA GLU A 268 9.08 12.60 -0.43
C GLU A 268 9.38 11.88 -1.75
N GLY A 269 8.38 11.27 -2.34
CA GLY A 269 8.48 10.60 -3.63
C GLY A 269 7.97 9.16 -3.62
N HIS A 270 7.34 8.78 -4.75
CA HIS A 270 6.80 7.45 -4.94
C HIS A 270 6.72 7.10 -6.42
N PHE A 271 6.80 5.80 -6.71
CA PHE A 271 6.36 5.20 -7.97
C PHE A 271 5.08 4.41 -7.72
N VAL A 272 4.12 4.51 -8.63
CA VAL A 272 2.81 3.85 -8.49
C VAL A 272 2.35 3.33 -9.85
N VAL A 273 1.90 2.09 -9.87
CA VAL A 273 1.32 1.45 -11.06
C VAL A 273 0.14 0.56 -10.69
N LEU A 274 -0.92 0.61 -11.49
CA LEU A 274 -2.13 -0.19 -11.32
C LEU A 274 -2.25 -1.20 -12.45
N PHE A 275 -2.45 -2.46 -12.09
CA PHE A 275 -2.67 -3.57 -13.01
C PHE A 275 -4.09 -4.13 -12.84
N GLU A 276 -4.59 -4.75 -13.90
CA GLU A 276 -5.76 -5.61 -13.87
C GLU A 276 -5.42 -6.96 -14.50
N LYS A 277 -5.91 -8.04 -13.88
CA LYS A 277 -5.82 -9.38 -14.44
C LYS A 277 -6.98 -9.62 -15.39
N LYS A 278 -6.71 -10.07 -16.62
CA LYS A 278 -7.75 -10.36 -17.60
C LYS A 278 -8.75 -11.36 -17.06
N SER A 279 -10.02 -11.15 -17.37
CA SER A 279 -11.11 -12.08 -17.08
C SER A 279 -11.63 -12.67 -18.38
N ASP A 280 -11.73 -13.98 -18.46
CA ASP A 280 -12.27 -14.68 -19.63
C ASP A 280 -13.80 -14.61 -19.72
N GLY A 281 -14.44 -13.79 -18.89
CA GLY A 281 -15.88 -13.48 -18.97
C GLY A 281 -16.83 -14.61 -18.53
N GLU A 282 -16.33 -15.82 -18.25
CA GLU A 282 -17.18 -17.00 -18.03
C GLU A 282 -17.11 -17.64 -16.62
N THR A 283 -16.28 -17.17 -15.73
CA THR A 283 -16.24 -17.74 -14.37
C THR A 283 -16.72 -16.72 -13.32
N PRO A 284 -18.00 -16.81 -12.90
CA PRO A 284 -18.34 -16.30 -11.58
C PRO A 284 -17.46 -17.08 -10.61
N PHE A 285 -16.64 -16.38 -9.84
CA PHE A 285 -15.82 -16.98 -8.78
C PHE A 285 -16.74 -17.83 -7.88
N LYS A 286 -16.69 -19.14 -8.04
CA LYS A 286 -17.20 -20.07 -7.03
C LYS A 286 -16.18 -20.02 -5.91
N GLY A 287 -16.44 -19.19 -4.89
CA GLY A 287 -15.66 -19.17 -3.67
C GLY A 287 -15.51 -20.60 -3.18
N HIS A 288 -14.36 -21.19 -3.37
CA HIS A 288 -14.05 -22.46 -2.73
C HIS A 288 -13.76 -22.15 -1.28
N GLY A 289 -14.82 -22.06 -0.48
CA GLY A 289 -14.74 -22.16 0.97
C GLY A 289 -14.25 -23.55 1.39
N ILE A 290 -13.23 -24.07 0.75
CA ILE A 290 -12.53 -25.26 1.16
C ILE A 290 -11.30 -24.77 1.91
N ILE A 291 -11.48 -24.59 3.21
CA ILE A 291 -10.37 -24.73 4.14
C ILE A 291 -9.88 -26.17 3.95
N HIS A 292 -8.95 -26.39 3.03
CA HIS A 292 -8.19 -27.61 3.03
C HIS A 292 -7.51 -27.66 4.40
N LYS A 293 -7.91 -28.61 5.24
CA LYS A 293 -7.18 -29.01 6.43
C LYS A 293 -5.83 -29.61 5.99
N GLN A 294 -4.97 -28.80 5.40
CA GLN A 294 -3.56 -29.14 5.37
C GLN A 294 -3.08 -28.97 6.80
N LYS A 295 -2.53 -30.06 7.34
CA LYS A 295 -1.83 -30.11 8.63
C LYS A 295 -0.56 -29.27 8.57
N ASN A 296 -0.69 -27.97 8.34
CA ASN A 296 0.41 -27.05 8.55
C ASN A 296 0.19 -26.41 9.94
N THR A 297 0.57 -27.18 10.96
CA THR A 297 0.44 -26.84 12.38
C THR A 297 1.06 -25.47 12.72
N LYS A 298 2.06 -25.00 11.97
CA LYS A 298 2.70 -23.71 12.18
C LYS A 298 1.81 -22.54 11.76
N LEU A 299 1.12 -22.64 10.61
CA LEU A 299 0.23 -21.57 10.14
C LEU A 299 -1.02 -21.44 11.02
N ALA A 300 -1.59 -22.59 11.43
CA ALA A 300 -2.76 -22.63 12.32
C ALA A 300 -2.45 -22.03 13.70
N LEU A 301 -1.25 -22.28 14.24
CA LEU A 301 -0.81 -21.69 15.51
C LEU A 301 -0.54 -20.20 15.42
N SER A 302 -0.04 -19.70 14.29
CA SER A 302 0.13 -18.25 14.04
C SER A 302 -1.21 -17.52 14.00
N LEU A 303 -2.23 -18.10 13.37
CA LEU A 303 -3.59 -17.52 13.30
C LEU A 303 -4.32 -17.55 14.65
N ILE A 304 -4.10 -18.58 15.47
CA ILE A 304 -4.76 -18.72 16.80
C ILE A 304 -4.24 -17.67 17.79
N HIS A 305 -2.96 -17.31 17.73
CA HIS A 305 -2.39 -16.29 18.63
C HIS A 305 -2.85 -14.85 18.32
N ILE A 306 -3.45 -14.60 17.17
CA ILE A 306 -3.93 -13.26 16.74
C ILE A 306 -5.42 -13.07 17.07
N SER A 307 -6.19 -14.15 17.31
CA SER A 307 -7.64 -14.12 17.43
C SER A 307 -8.21 -14.16 18.85
N GLU A 308 -7.40 -14.22 19.89
CA GLU A 308 -7.89 -14.11 21.27
C GLU A 308 -7.92 -12.65 21.74
N PRO A 309 -9.12 -12.05 21.97
CA PRO A 309 -9.19 -10.77 22.64
C PRO A 309 -8.74 -10.98 24.11
N THR A 310 -7.66 -10.33 24.49
CA THR A 310 -7.29 -10.22 25.90
C THR A 310 -8.44 -9.54 26.66
N ARG A 311 -9.22 -10.33 27.38
CA ARG A 311 -10.12 -9.81 28.41
C ARG A 311 -9.26 -9.28 29.56
N HIS A 312 -9.28 -7.97 29.71
CA HIS A 312 -8.94 -7.29 30.95
C HIS A 312 -10.11 -6.40 31.36
#